data_1b6020703d0629a8d31a1d55fec31a37
#
_entry.id   1b6020703d0629a8d31a1d55fec31a37
#
_cell.length_a   1.000
_cell.length_b   1.000
_cell.length_c   1.000
_cell.angle_alpha   90.00
_cell.angle_beta   90.00
_cell.angle_gamma   90.00
#
_symmetry.space_group_name_H-M   'P 1'
#
loop_
_entity.id
_entity.type
_entity.pdbx_description
1 polymer ?
#
loop_
_entity_poly.entity_id
_entity_poly.type
_entity_poly.pdbx_seq_one_letter_code
_entity_poly.pdbx_strand_id
1 'polypeptide(L)'
;ARVALSGNLRPTAAAGVCAAARVALSGTHGASFAPSRFVSECLVPLGSVRKNVYMATTAFKGAPVTTVGELPTVGQPAPIFDLVGTDLAQVTRESLPGRIVLNIFPSIDTGVCAQSVRTFNEKAAGLEAVSVLCVSNDLPFAQSRFCGAEGIENVTVASGFRSTFGDDFGVTMSDGPLAGLLARSIVVLDEDGTVVHTQLVDDIASEPDYSAALDAAQGK
;
A
#
# COMPACT_ATOMS: atom_id res chain seq x y z
N ALA A 1 -28.65 -12.39 43.64
CA ALA A 1 -27.40 -12.10 44.29
C ALA A 1 -26.59 -11.18 43.36
N ARG A 2 -26.49 -9.91 43.78
CA ARG A 2 -25.61 -8.91 43.11
C ARG A 2 -24.23 -9.07 43.71
N VAL A 3 -23.18 -9.09 42.83
CA VAL A 3 -21.82 -8.76 43.24
C VAL A 3 -21.29 -7.72 42.25
N ALA A 4 -21.11 -6.52 42.75
CA ALA A 4 -20.40 -5.44 42.05
C ALA A 4 -18.92 -5.53 42.45
N LEU A 5 -18.02 -5.51 41.47
CA LEU A 5 -16.61 -5.23 41.69
C LEU A 5 -16.19 -4.07 40.78
N SER A 6 -16.03 -2.93 41.39
CA SER A 6 -15.36 -1.74 40.84
C SER A 6 -13.85 -1.94 41.00
N GLY A 7 -13.10 -1.76 39.92
CA GLY A 7 -11.63 -1.75 39.92
C GLY A 7 -11.10 -0.74 38.93
N ASN A 8 -10.86 0.48 39.43
CA ASN A 8 -10.09 1.52 38.72
C ASN A 8 -8.63 1.10 38.64
N LEU A 9 -8.10 0.88 37.42
CA LEU A 9 -6.67 0.77 37.16
C LEU A 9 -6.24 1.96 36.30
N ARG A 10 -5.47 2.84 36.91
CA ARG A 10 -4.74 3.92 36.21
C ARG A 10 -3.50 3.34 35.52
N PRO A 11 -3.13 3.76 34.30
CA PRO A 11 -1.85 3.37 33.72
C PRO A 11 -0.70 4.20 34.32
N THR A 12 0.27 3.53 34.92
CA THR A 12 1.53 4.11 35.34
C THR A 12 2.50 4.16 34.15
N ALA A 13 3.03 5.33 33.85
CA ALA A 13 4.11 5.54 32.90
C ALA A 13 5.40 4.89 33.41
N ALA A 14 5.95 3.93 32.66
CA ALA A 14 7.27 3.37 32.91
C ALA A 14 8.33 4.20 32.17
N ALA A 15 9.07 5.00 32.94
CA ALA A 15 10.30 5.64 32.48
C ALA A 15 11.42 4.59 32.45
N GLY A 16 11.91 4.25 31.26
CA GLY A 16 13.07 3.39 31.09
C GLY A 16 14.36 4.11 31.45
N VAL A 17 14.98 3.74 32.56
CA VAL A 17 16.29 4.20 32.98
C VAL A 17 17.35 3.29 32.34
N CYS A 18 18.19 3.87 31.49
CA CYS A 18 19.36 3.20 30.93
C CYS A 18 20.43 3.07 32.03
N ALA A 19 20.63 1.85 32.54
CA ALA A 19 21.69 1.54 33.52
C ALA A 19 23.01 1.28 32.79
N ALA A 20 23.98 2.18 32.95
CA ALA A 20 25.35 1.99 32.51
C ALA A 20 26.09 1.07 33.52
N ALA A 21 26.45 -0.12 33.06
CA ALA A 21 27.30 -1.02 33.83
C ALA A 21 28.74 -0.47 33.86
N ARG A 22 29.26 -0.12 35.07
CA ARG A 22 30.67 0.15 35.31
C ARG A 22 31.39 -1.15 35.59
N VAL A 23 32.28 -1.55 34.70
CA VAL A 23 33.29 -2.58 34.99
C VAL A 23 34.50 -1.89 35.59
N ALA A 24 34.82 -2.20 36.85
CA ALA A 24 36.03 -1.77 37.51
C ALA A 24 37.16 -2.79 37.20
N LEU A 25 38.18 -2.36 36.48
CA LEU A 25 39.44 -3.10 36.35
C LEU A 25 40.48 -2.36 37.16
N SER A 26 40.92 -2.99 38.27
CA SER A 26 42.11 -2.63 39.02
C SER A 26 43.35 -3.21 38.34
N GLY A 27 44.27 -2.36 37.91
CA GLY A 27 45.55 -2.77 37.37
C GLY A 27 46.50 -1.60 37.32
N THR A 28 47.47 -1.59 38.25
CA THR A 28 48.59 -0.67 38.37
C THR A 28 49.54 -0.85 37.20
N HIS A 29 49.87 0.22 36.46
CA HIS A 29 51.24 0.58 36.02
C HIS A 29 51.13 1.85 35.14
N GLY A 30 52.01 2.81 35.44
CA GLY A 30 52.01 4.15 34.84
C GLY A 30 52.46 4.14 33.37
N ALA A 31 51.75 4.89 32.58
CA ALA A 31 52.23 5.48 31.35
C ALA A 31 51.39 6.74 31.07
N SER A 32 52.09 7.86 31.01
CA SER A 32 51.55 9.18 30.66
C SER A 32 50.99 9.15 29.23
N PHE A 33 49.68 9.25 29.07
CA PHE A 33 49.06 9.48 27.79
C PHE A 33 48.29 10.79 27.81
N ALA A 34 48.65 11.68 26.89
CA ALA A 34 47.97 12.95 26.67
C ALA A 34 46.51 12.73 26.29
N PRO A 35 45.57 13.59 26.70
CA PRO A 35 44.15 13.43 26.34
C PRO A 35 43.94 13.81 24.88
N SER A 36 43.76 12.79 24.02
CA SER A 36 43.17 13.01 22.69
C SER A 36 41.74 13.50 22.84
N ARG A 37 41.46 14.63 22.23
CA ARG A 37 40.10 15.22 22.14
C ARG A 37 39.18 14.21 21.50
N PHE A 38 38.32 13.57 22.27
CA PHE A 38 37.11 12.91 21.73
C PHE A 38 36.20 13.99 21.17
N VAL A 39 36.18 14.09 19.85
CA VAL A 39 35.13 14.83 19.15
C VAL A 39 33.86 14.00 19.33
N SER A 40 33.00 14.44 20.24
CA SER A 40 31.64 13.91 20.34
C SER A 40 30.91 14.27 19.04
N GLU A 41 30.91 13.34 18.08
CA GLU A 41 29.99 13.44 16.95
C GLU A 41 28.57 13.29 17.50
N CYS A 42 27.92 14.46 17.68
CA CYS A 42 26.48 14.50 17.84
C CYS A 42 25.85 13.82 16.62
N LEU A 43 25.38 12.60 16.82
CA LEU A 43 24.38 11.99 15.93
C LEU A 43 23.18 12.93 15.89
N VAL A 44 23.14 13.75 14.86
CA VAL A 44 21.92 14.52 14.51
C VAL A 44 20.85 13.46 14.25
N PRO A 45 19.71 13.45 14.98
CA PRO A 45 18.63 12.55 14.64
C PRO A 45 18.22 12.87 13.20
N LEU A 46 18.28 11.85 12.33
CA LEU A 46 17.72 11.91 10.99
C LEU A 46 16.30 12.49 11.12
N GLY A 47 16.18 13.76 10.77
CA GLY A 47 14.90 14.45 10.80
C GLY A 47 13.90 13.63 10.03
N SER A 48 12.80 13.30 10.66
CA SER A 48 11.59 12.80 10.02
C SER A 48 11.33 13.70 8.80
N VAL A 49 11.65 13.20 7.62
CA VAL A 49 11.24 13.84 6.36
C VAL A 49 9.72 13.82 6.41
N ARG A 50 9.11 14.94 6.73
CA ARG A 50 7.67 15.11 6.58
C ARG A 50 7.42 14.93 5.08
N LYS A 51 6.91 13.75 4.67
CA LYS A 51 6.31 13.59 3.36
C LYS A 51 5.29 14.72 3.25
N ASN A 52 5.50 15.64 2.32
CA ASN A 52 4.50 16.64 1.99
C ASN A 52 3.36 15.85 1.32
N VAL A 53 2.37 15.47 2.11
CA VAL A 53 1.27 14.62 1.65
C VAL A 53 0.31 15.54 0.91
N TYR A 54 0.50 15.65 -0.40
CA TYR A 54 -0.51 16.22 -1.27
C TYR A 54 -1.66 15.22 -1.36
N MET A 55 -2.87 15.65 -1.05
CA MET A 55 -4.08 14.84 -1.18
C MET A 55 -4.64 15.03 -2.59
N ALA A 56 -4.93 13.93 -3.27
CA ALA A 56 -5.65 14.01 -4.54
C ALA A 56 -7.17 14.06 -4.29
N THR A 57 -7.90 14.50 -5.30
CA THR A 57 -9.37 14.60 -5.26
C THR A 57 -9.95 13.85 -6.44
N THR A 58 -10.94 13.01 -6.17
CA THR A 58 -11.83 12.36 -7.13
C THR A 58 -13.28 12.70 -6.78
N ALA A 59 -14.24 12.08 -7.41
CA ALA A 59 -15.65 12.23 -7.07
C ALA A 59 -16.33 10.86 -6.86
N PHE A 60 -17.40 10.85 -6.09
CA PHE A 60 -18.35 9.75 -6.04
C PHE A 60 -19.76 10.27 -6.35
N LYS A 61 -20.27 9.89 -7.53
CA LYS A 61 -21.57 10.38 -8.03
C LYS A 61 -21.64 11.91 -8.07
N GLY A 62 -20.56 12.56 -8.51
CA GLY A 62 -20.42 14.01 -8.59
C GLY A 62 -20.09 14.73 -7.28
N ALA A 63 -20.08 14.06 -6.13
CA ALA A 63 -19.64 14.65 -4.87
C ALA A 63 -18.10 14.45 -4.70
N PRO A 64 -17.34 15.50 -4.35
CA PRO A 64 -15.89 15.40 -4.22
C PRO A 64 -15.52 14.47 -3.06
N VAL A 65 -14.46 13.68 -3.27
CA VAL A 65 -13.86 12.75 -2.30
C VAL A 65 -12.35 12.94 -2.33
N THR A 66 -11.73 12.97 -1.16
CA THR A 66 -10.30 13.19 -1.00
C THR A 66 -9.59 11.86 -0.70
N THR A 67 -8.38 11.68 -1.22
CA THR A 67 -7.52 10.54 -0.86
C THR A 67 -6.44 10.95 0.14
N VAL A 68 -5.84 9.98 0.82
CA VAL A 68 -4.76 10.22 1.82
C VAL A 68 -3.46 10.73 1.18
N GLY A 69 -3.32 10.63 -0.14
CA GLY A 69 -2.11 11.02 -0.88
C GLY A 69 -2.39 11.17 -2.36
N GLU A 70 -1.33 11.20 -3.16
CA GLU A 70 -1.36 11.16 -4.62
C GLU A 70 -0.85 9.81 -5.12
N LEU A 71 -1.24 9.43 -6.33
CA LEU A 71 -0.70 8.26 -7.02
C LEU A 71 0.83 8.35 -7.17
N PRO A 72 1.53 7.23 -7.21
CA PRO A 72 2.96 7.21 -7.45
C PRO A 72 3.32 7.94 -8.75
N THR A 73 4.42 8.68 -8.72
CA THR A 73 4.86 9.52 -9.85
C THR A 73 5.42 8.66 -10.99
N VAL A 74 4.99 8.93 -12.22
CA VAL A 74 5.55 8.29 -13.41
C VAL A 74 7.05 8.54 -13.51
N GLY A 75 7.81 7.50 -13.83
CA GLY A 75 9.28 7.51 -13.91
C GLY A 75 9.98 7.25 -12.56
N GLN A 76 9.22 7.00 -11.48
CA GLN A 76 9.77 6.63 -10.18
C GLN A 76 9.46 5.15 -9.85
N PRO A 77 10.28 4.51 -9.02
CA PRO A 77 9.95 3.18 -8.50
C PRO A 77 8.61 3.21 -7.75
N ALA A 78 7.76 2.22 -8.02
CA ALA A 78 6.51 2.06 -7.28
C ALA A 78 6.77 1.68 -5.81
N PRO A 79 5.87 2.03 -4.89
CA PRO A 79 5.91 1.49 -3.53
C PRO A 79 5.88 -0.05 -3.56
N ILE A 80 6.62 -0.66 -2.63
CA ILE A 80 6.58 -2.11 -2.42
C ILE A 80 5.21 -2.46 -1.85
N PHE A 81 4.64 -3.56 -2.31
CA PHE A 81 3.36 -4.04 -1.81
C PHE A 81 3.39 -5.51 -1.43
N ASP A 82 2.58 -5.85 -0.45
CA ASP A 82 2.33 -7.20 0.03
C ASP A 82 0.82 -7.35 0.22
N LEU A 83 0.20 -8.13 -0.65
CA LEU A 83 -1.24 -8.34 -0.71
C LEU A 83 -1.57 -9.81 -0.45
N VAL A 84 -2.85 -10.13 -0.27
CA VAL A 84 -3.32 -11.48 0.00
C VAL A 84 -4.15 -11.99 -1.18
N GLY A 85 -3.68 -13.02 -1.83
CA GLY A 85 -4.39 -13.68 -2.93
C GLY A 85 -5.68 -14.40 -2.47
N THR A 86 -6.49 -14.81 -3.43
CA THR A 86 -7.75 -15.54 -3.18
C THR A 86 -7.54 -16.90 -2.53
N ASP A 87 -6.34 -17.45 -2.62
CA ASP A 87 -5.86 -18.68 -1.98
C ASP A 87 -5.17 -18.45 -0.62
N LEU A 88 -5.18 -17.20 -0.14
CA LEU A 88 -4.49 -16.71 1.06
C LEU A 88 -2.96 -16.67 0.93
N ALA A 89 -2.39 -16.94 -0.24
CA ALA A 89 -0.97 -16.76 -0.50
C ALA A 89 -0.60 -15.27 -0.58
N GLN A 90 0.67 -14.98 -0.36
CA GLN A 90 1.22 -13.65 -0.51
C GLN A 90 1.34 -13.28 -2.00
N VAL A 91 0.91 -12.08 -2.37
CA VAL A 91 1.05 -11.51 -3.71
C VAL A 91 1.90 -10.24 -3.61
N THR A 92 3.09 -10.30 -4.20
CA THR A 92 4.05 -9.18 -4.27
C THR A 92 4.39 -8.88 -5.72
N ARG A 93 5.18 -7.82 -5.96
CA ARG A 93 5.68 -7.50 -7.30
C ARG A 93 6.42 -8.69 -7.93
N GLU A 94 7.26 -9.36 -7.16
CA GLU A 94 8.11 -10.47 -7.60
C GLU A 94 7.32 -11.74 -7.93
N SER A 95 6.11 -11.88 -7.41
CA SER A 95 5.23 -13.02 -7.71
C SER A 95 4.53 -12.90 -9.07
N LEU A 96 4.61 -11.72 -9.71
CA LEU A 96 3.93 -11.42 -10.97
C LEU A 96 4.96 -11.22 -12.10
N PRO A 97 4.87 -12.00 -13.19
CA PRO A 97 5.81 -11.88 -14.29
C PRO A 97 5.54 -10.65 -15.17
N GLY A 98 6.60 -10.11 -15.77
CA GLY A 98 6.55 -9.05 -16.76
C GLY A 98 6.10 -7.70 -16.22
N ARG A 99 5.47 -6.91 -17.06
CA ARG A 99 4.85 -5.63 -16.71
C ARG A 99 3.55 -5.86 -15.95
N ILE A 100 3.18 -4.92 -15.08
CA ILE A 100 2.00 -5.08 -14.23
C ILE A 100 1.04 -3.92 -14.44
N VAL A 101 -0.23 -4.26 -14.67
CA VAL A 101 -1.36 -3.31 -14.59
C VAL A 101 -2.04 -3.52 -13.24
N LEU A 102 -1.97 -2.54 -12.36
CA LEU A 102 -2.74 -2.50 -11.11
C LEU A 102 -4.10 -1.86 -11.41
N ASN A 103 -5.18 -2.65 -11.35
CA ASN A 103 -6.56 -2.18 -11.40
C ASN A 103 -7.07 -2.07 -9.96
N ILE A 104 -7.08 -0.86 -9.43
CA ILE A 104 -7.42 -0.55 -8.03
C ILE A 104 -8.86 -0.03 -7.97
N PHE A 105 -9.66 -0.53 -7.02
CA PHE A 105 -11.06 -0.14 -6.91
C PHE A 105 -11.63 -0.34 -5.49
N PRO A 106 -12.77 0.30 -5.16
CA PRO A 106 -13.35 0.24 -3.82
C PRO A 106 -13.78 -1.15 -3.37
N SER A 107 -14.59 -1.85 -4.17
CA SER A 107 -15.10 -3.18 -3.81
C SER A 107 -15.58 -3.96 -5.03
N ILE A 108 -15.22 -5.24 -5.08
CA ILE A 108 -15.58 -6.17 -6.15
C ILE A 108 -17.10 -6.42 -6.20
N ASP A 109 -17.81 -6.20 -5.10
CA ASP A 109 -19.27 -6.37 -5.01
C ASP A 109 -20.06 -5.15 -5.55
N THR A 110 -19.40 -4.17 -6.20
CA THR A 110 -20.07 -3.05 -6.87
C THR A 110 -20.04 -3.20 -8.39
N GLY A 111 -21.10 -2.73 -9.07
CA GLY A 111 -21.31 -2.98 -10.49
C GLY A 111 -20.14 -2.54 -11.40
N VAL A 112 -19.63 -1.30 -11.23
CA VAL A 112 -18.54 -0.78 -12.05
C VAL A 112 -17.20 -1.45 -11.74
N CYS A 113 -16.93 -1.81 -10.46
CA CYS A 113 -15.72 -2.55 -10.09
C CYS A 113 -15.73 -3.97 -10.67
N ALA A 114 -16.86 -4.68 -10.52
CA ALA A 114 -17.05 -6.00 -11.13
C ALA A 114 -16.85 -5.93 -12.66
N GLN A 115 -17.40 -4.90 -13.30
CA GLN A 115 -17.22 -4.69 -14.75
C GLN A 115 -15.75 -4.46 -15.10
N SER A 116 -15.02 -3.67 -14.34
CA SER A 116 -13.60 -3.42 -14.62
C SER A 116 -12.76 -4.72 -14.53
N VAL A 117 -13.06 -5.60 -13.58
CA VAL A 117 -12.38 -6.90 -13.47
C VAL A 117 -12.69 -7.79 -14.67
N ARG A 118 -13.97 -7.88 -15.10
CA ARG A 118 -14.37 -8.64 -16.30
C ARG A 118 -13.67 -8.11 -17.55
N THR A 119 -13.69 -6.80 -17.76
CA THR A 119 -13.07 -6.17 -18.93
C THR A 119 -11.57 -6.42 -18.98
N PHE A 120 -10.86 -6.30 -17.84
CA PHE A 120 -9.43 -6.65 -17.79
C PHE A 120 -9.21 -8.15 -17.99
N ASN A 121 -10.05 -9.02 -17.43
CA ASN A 121 -9.95 -10.46 -17.63
C ASN A 121 -10.08 -10.86 -19.11
N GLU A 122 -11.02 -10.24 -19.83
CA GLU A 122 -11.19 -10.47 -21.28
C GLU A 122 -9.97 -9.95 -22.07
N LYS A 123 -9.51 -8.73 -21.77
CA LYS A 123 -8.40 -8.10 -22.49
C LYS A 123 -7.03 -8.72 -22.17
N ALA A 124 -6.84 -9.21 -20.95
CA ALA A 124 -5.59 -9.85 -20.52
C ALA A 124 -5.32 -11.18 -21.23
N ALA A 125 -6.35 -11.88 -21.68
CA ALA A 125 -6.23 -13.19 -22.34
C ALA A 125 -5.32 -13.19 -23.59
N GLY A 126 -5.06 -12.04 -24.20
CA GLY A 126 -4.21 -11.89 -25.40
C GLY A 126 -2.89 -11.17 -25.15
N LEU A 127 -2.53 -10.89 -23.89
CA LEU A 127 -1.32 -10.14 -23.55
C LEU A 127 -0.17 -11.09 -23.20
N GLU A 128 0.95 -10.95 -23.90
CA GLU A 128 2.20 -11.61 -23.53
C GLU A 128 3.01 -10.72 -22.58
N ALA A 129 3.63 -11.31 -21.56
CA ALA A 129 4.50 -10.65 -20.59
C ALA A 129 3.86 -9.45 -19.85
N VAL A 130 2.54 -9.46 -19.69
CA VAL A 130 1.78 -8.49 -18.90
C VAL A 130 0.91 -9.22 -17.90
N SER A 131 1.04 -8.86 -16.63
CA SER A 131 0.18 -9.32 -15.54
C SER A 131 -0.83 -8.23 -15.18
N VAL A 132 -2.09 -8.59 -14.99
CA VAL A 132 -3.11 -7.67 -14.45
C VAL A 132 -3.40 -8.09 -13.02
N LEU A 133 -3.23 -7.16 -12.09
CA LEU A 133 -3.52 -7.33 -10.65
C LEU A 133 -4.68 -6.43 -10.25
N CYS A 134 -5.79 -7.04 -9.89
CA CYS A 134 -6.99 -6.38 -9.39
C CYS A 134 -6.93 -6.26 -7.86
N VAL A 135 -6.98 -5.04 -7.31
CA VAL A 135 -6.76 -4.77 -5.89
C VAL A 135 -7.95 -4.05 -5.27
N SER A 136 -8.44 -4.58 -4.16
CA SER A 136 -9.43 -3.93 -3.27
C SER A 136 -9.20 -4.32 -1.82
N ASN A 137 -9.90 -3.68 -0.89
CA ASN A 137 -9.86 -4.06 0.52
C ASN A 137 -10.91 -5.13 0.89
N ASP A 138 -11.60 -5.70 -0.10
CA ASP A 138 -12.47 -6.85 0.13
C ASP A 138 -11.68 -8.03 0.69
N LEU A 139 -12.33 -8.86 1.52
CA LEU A 139 -11.67 -10.05 2.02
C LEU A 139 -11.40 -11.05 0.89
N PRO A 140 -10.30 -11.83 0.95
CA PRO A 140 -9.95 -12.84 -0.07
C PRO A 140 -11.09 -13.82 -0.36
N PHE A 141 -11.92 -14.11 0.63
CA PHE A 141 -13.08 -15.01 0.49
C PHE A 141 -14.17 -14.43 -0.43
N ALA A 142 -14.45 -13.12 -0.34
CA ALA A 142 -15.39 -12.45 -1.23
C ALA A 142 -14.83 -12.39 -2.67
N GLN A 143 -13.55 -12.08 -2.80
CA GLN A 143 -12.84 -12.07 -4.08
C GLN A 143 -12.83 -13.47 -4.73
N SER A 144 -12.53 -14.52 -3.96
CA SER A 144 -12.55 -15.91 -4.44
C SER A 144 -13.93 -16.35 -4.92
N ARG A 145 -14.99 -16.00 -4.16
CA ARG A 145 -16.38 -16.26 -4.55
C ARG A 145 -16.73 -15.58 -5.89
N PHE A 146 -16.34 -14.31 -6.04
CA PHE A 146 -16.59 -13.54 -7.27
C PHE A 146 -15.84 -14.17 -8.46
N CYS A 147 -14.54 -14.44 -8.32
CA CYS A 147 -13.75 -15.06 -9.41
C CYS A 147 -14.33 -16.40 -9.86
N GLY A 148 -14.75 -17.24 -8.90
CA GLY A 148 -15.37 -18.53 -9.21
C GLY A 148 -16.74 -18.40 -9.89
N ALA A 149 -17.54 -17.41 -9.50
CA ALA A 149 -18.88 -17.18 -10.09
C ALA A 149 -18.80 -16.58 -11.50
N GLU A 150 -17.78 -15.76 -11.76
CA GLU A 150 -17.63 -14.98 -13.00
C GLU A 150 -16.61 -15.58 -13.99
N GLY A 151 -15.96 -16.69 -13.64
CA GLY A 151 -14.95 -17.34 -14.50
C GLY A 151 -13.72 -16.45 -14.74
N ILE A 152 -13.24 -15.76 -13.70
CA ILE A 152 -12.06 -14.89 -13.78
C ILE A 152 -10.80 -15.75 -13.67
N GLU A 153 -10.03 -15.85 -14.77
CA GLU A 153 -8.86 -16.73 -14.88
C GLU A 153 -7.60 -16.03 -15.41
N ASN A 154 -7.76 -14.90 -16.14
CA ASN A 154 -6.65 -14.21 -16.81
C ASN A 154 -6.08 -13.04 -16.02
N VAL A 155 -6.63 -12.73 -14.86
CA VAL A 155 -6.15 -11.67 -13.95
C VAL A 155 -5.95 -12.24 -12.55
N THR A 156 -4.97 -11.70 -11.84
CA THR A 156 -4.81 -11.98 -10.41
C THR A 156 -5.69 -11.02 -9.61
N VAL A 157 -6.39 -11.53 -8.61
CA VAL A 157 -7.18 -10.70 -7.69
C VAL A 157 -6.59 -10.84 -6.29
N ALA A 158 -6.31 -9.71 -5.62
CA ALA A 158 -5.68 -9.70 -4.32
C ALA A 158 -6.27 -8.62 -3.40
N SER A 159 -6.25 -8.92 -2.12
CA SER A 159 -6.82 -8.11 -1.04
C SER A 159 -5.76 -7.29 -0.32
N GLY A 160 -6.04 -6.00 -0.14
CA GLY A 160 -5.27 -5.08 0.70
C GLY A 160 -5.73 -5.03 2.17
N PHE A 161 -6.64 -5.91 2.64
CA PHE A 161 -7.33 -5.78 3.93
C PHE A 161 -6.42 -5.68 5.16
N ARG A 162 -5.18 -6.13 5.07
CA ARG A 162 -4.16 -6.07 6.14
C ARG A 162 -2.85 -5.45 5.67
N SER A 163 -2.86 -4.77 4.52
CA SER A 163 -1.71 -4.12 3.90
C SER A 163 -1.80 -2.60 4.03
N THR A 164 -0.67 -1.93 3.99
CA THR A 164 -0.58 -0.47 3.88
C THR A 164 -0.69 0.02 2.43
N PHE A 165 -0.99 -0.87 1.48
CA PHE A 165 -1.04 -0.61 0.05
C PHE A 165 -1.80 0.68 -0.30
N GLY A 166 -3.00 0.87 0.25
CA GLY A 166 -3.82 2.03 -0.05
C GLY A 166 -3.18 3.36 0.34
N ASP A 167 -2.48 3.38 1.46
CA ASP A 167 -1.78 4.56 1.98
C ASP A 167 -0.46 4.79 1.25
N ASP A 168 0.28 3.72 0.92
CA ASP A 168 1.55 3.79 0.21
C ASP A 168 1.37 4.24 -1.24
N PHE A 169 0.28 3.83 -1.89
CA PHE A 169 -0.11 4.28 -3.24
C PHE A 169 -0.94 5.55 -3.24
N GLY A 170 -1.28 6.11 -2.06
CA GLY A 170 -2.01 7.36 -1.92
C GLY A 170 -3.49 7.27 -2.33
N VAL A 171 -4.08 6.08 -2.38
CA VAL A 171 -5.43 5.84 -2.94
C VAL A 171 -6.50 5.55 -1.90
N THR A 172 -6.17 5.45 -0.61
CA THR A 172 -7.19 5.33 0.45
C THR A 172 -8.04 6.60 0.50
N MET A 173 -9.36 6.47 0.37
CA MET A 173 -10.27 7.59 0.52
C MET A 173 -10.34 8.00 1.98
N SER A 174 -10.13 9.29 2.27
CA SER A 174 -10.10 9.84 3.62
C SER A 174 -11.45 10.36 4.10
N ASP A 175 -12.38 10.61 3.17
CA ASP A 175 -13.70 11.17 3.44
C ASP A 175 -14.79 10.55 2.54
N GLY A 176 -16.00 11.09 2.63
CA GLY A 176 -17.14 10.61 1.86
C GLY A 176 -17.69 9.26 2.36
N PRO A 177 -18.73 8.73 1.67
CA PRO A 177 -19.43 7.50 2.09
C PRO A 177 -18.59 6.23 1.89
N LEU A 178 -17.49 6.31 1.14
CA LEU A 178 -16.58 5.21 0.86
C LEU A 178 -15.22 5.38 1.58
N ALA A 179 -15.14 6.23 2.60
CA ALA A 179 -13.92 6.43 3.39
C ALA A 179 -13.36 5.09 3.91
N GLY A 180 -12.03 4.91 3.80
CA GLY A 180 -11.33 3.67 4.14
C GLY A 180 -11.25 2.64 3.00
N LEU A 181 -12.02 2.82 1.92
CA LEU A 181 -11.87 2.02 0.70
C LEU A 181 -10.87 2.68 -0.27
N LEU A 182 -10.45 1.93 -1.28
CA LEU A 182 -9.52 2.42 -2.30
C LEU A 182 -10.26 3.20 -3.40
N ALA A 183 -9.75 4.36 -3.77
CA ALA A 183 -10.25 5.12 -4.91
C ALA A 183 -9.96 4.38 -6.21
N ARG A 184 -10.87 4.50 -7.20
CA ARG A 184 -10.67 3.87 -8.51
C ARG A 184 -9.50 4.49 -9.22
N SER A 185 -8.48 3.67 -9.48
CA SER A 185 -7.24 4.12 -10.12
C SER A 185 -6.56 2.98 -10.88
N ILE A 186 -5.73 3.37 -11.83
CA ILE A 186 -4.82 2.49 -12.56
C ILE A 186 -3.39 2.92 -12.28
N VAL A 187 -2.51 1.97 -12.08
CA VAL A 187 -1.05 2.17 -12.07
C VAL A 187 -0.42 1.08 -12.93
N VAL A 188 0.43 1.47 -13.87
CA VAL A 188 1.16 0.51 -14.70
C VAL A 188 2.63 0.56 -14.35
N LEU A 189 3.20 -0.62 -14.13
CA LEU A 189 4.61 -0.82 -13.81
C LEU A 189 5.32 -1.52 -14.96
N ASP A 190 6.55 -1.11 -15.24
CA ASP A 190 7.44 -1.85 -16.13
C ASP A 190 8.03 -3.09 -15.43
N GLU A 191 8.92 -3.80 -16.15
CA GLU A 191 9.56 -5.02 -15.67
C GLU A 191 10.47 -4.78 -14.46
N ASP A 192 10.98 -3.56 -14.28
CA ASP A 192 11.83 -3.16 -13.15
C ASP A 192 11.02 -2.62 -11.96
N GLY A 193 9.69 -2.47 -12.11
CA GLY A 193 8.80 -1.91 -11.10
C GLY A 193 8.72 -0.39 -11.12
N THR A 194 9.20 0.26 -12.19
CA THR A 194 9.03 1.69 -12.39
C THR A 194 7.63 2.00 -12.88
N VAL A 195 7.02 3.06 -12.36
CA VAL A 195 5.71 3.53 -12.80
C VAL A 195 5.80 4.12 -14.19
N VAL A 196 5.07 3.59 -15.15
CA VAL A 196 5.03 4.08 -16.54
C VAL A 196 3.72 4.77 -16.90
N HIS A 197 2.64 4.51 -16.14
CA HIS A 197 1.36 5.18 -16.33
C HIS A 197 0.57 5.19 -15.02
N THR A 198 -0.19 6.28 -14.80
CA THR A 198 -1.15 6.38 -13.69
C THR A 198 -2.42 7.08 -14.13
N GLN A 199 -3.54 6.66 -13.56
CA GLN A 199 -4.83 7.31 -13.70
C GLN A 199 -5.59 7.24 -12.37
N LEU A 200 -5.91 8.39 -11.78
CA LEU A 200 -6.99 8.50 -10.80
C LEU A 200 -8.25 8.84 -11.59
N VAL A 201 -9.28 7.99 -11.49
CA VAL A 201 -10.52 8.21 -12.27
C VAL A 201 -11.30 9.37 -11.65
N ASP A 202 -11.77 10.30 -12.47
CA ASP A 202 -12.40 11.54 -12.04
C ASP A 202 -13.67 11.31 -11.19
N ASP A 203 -14.45 10.26 -11.50
CA ASP A 203 -15.57 9.80 -10.67
C ASP A 203 -15.48 8.29 -10.48
N ILE A 204 -15.46 7.84 -9.23
CA ILE A 204 -15.35 6.42 -8.84
C ILE A 204 -16.47 5.56 -9.47
N ALA A 205 -17.61 6.16 -9.80
CA ALA A 205 -18.71 5.49 -10.47
C ALA A 205 -18.50 5.31 -11.99
N SER A 206 -17.39 5.82 -12.54
CA SER A 206 -17.01 5.66 -13.95
C SER A 206 -15.97 4.55 -14.13
N GLU A 207 -15.91 3.97 -15.34
CA GLU A 207 -14.87 3.01 -15.70
C GLU A 207 -13.52 3.71 -15.97
N PRO A 208 -12.36 3.01 -15.76
CA PRO A 208 -11.05 3.57 -16.12
C PRO A 208 -10.83 3.52 -17.64
N ASP A 209 -9.78 4.22 -18.10
CA ASP A 209 -9.30 4.09 -19.48
C ASP A 209 -8.47 2.81 -19.66
N TYR A 210 -9.14 1.76 -20.08
CA TYR A 210 -8.54 0.47 -20.33
C TYR A 210 -7.49 0.51 -21.46
N SER A 211 -7.73 1.35 -22.47
CA SER A 211 -6.84 1.41 -23.64
C SER A 211 -5.52 2.05 -23.26
N ALA A 212 -5.54 3.20 -22.58
CA ALA A 212 -4.34 3.86 -22.10
C ALA A 212 -3.52 2.96 -21.16
N ALA A 213 -4.19 2.22 -20.24
CA ALA A 213 -3.52 1.29 -19.34
C ALA A 213 -2.80 0.16 -20.09
N LEU A 214 -3.47 -0.45 -21.08
CA LEU A 214 -2.93 -1.58 -21.83
C LEU A 214 -1.87 -1.16 -22.85
N ASP A 215 -2.01 0.01 -23.47
CA ASP A 215 -0.99 0.57 -24.37
C ASP A 215 0.29 0.87 -23.58
N ALA A 216 0.19 1.48 -22.40
CA ALA A 216 1.33 1.69 -21.51
C ALA A 216 1.99 0.37 -21.08
N ALA A 217 1.18 -0.65 -20.76
CA ALA A 217 1.69 -1.98 -20.42
C ALA A 217 2.38 -2.69 -21.58
N GLN A 218 2.05 -2.35 -22.84
CA GLN A 218 2.70 -2.86 -24.04
C GLN A 218 3.90 -2.00 -24.51
N GLY A 219 4.16 -0.87 -23.82
CA GLY A 219 5.25 0.06 -24.17
C GLY A 219 4.97 0.90 -25.42
N LYS A 220 3.70 1.18 -25.69
CA LYS A 220 3.23 2.01 -26.81
C LYS A 220 3.07 3.46 -26.42
#